data_a6ec084e647b3d9c2c80863f76d5c139
#
_entry.id   a6ec084e647b3d9c2c80863f76d5c139
#
_cell.length_a   1.000
_cell.length_b   1.000
_cell.length_c   1.000
_cell.angle_alpha   90.00
_cell.angle_beta   90.00
_cell.angle_gamma   90.00
#
_symmetry.space_group_name_H-M   'P 1'
#
loop_
_entity.id
_entity.type
_entity.pdbx_description
1 polymer ?
#
loop_
_entity_poly.entity_id
_entity_poly.type
_entity_poly.pdbx_seq_one_letter_code
_entity_poly.pdbx_strand_id
1 'polypeptide(L)'
;MVTVGMNQQAMDALASGKVAALGLPTYELVPFIAAGAKLRLLRNPTLGRVANIGYAAAPSVIAAKPDALGRFSRAIVKASLLIRYNPTAAARAFLTAKGEPFTEADVGRIAADFTAWQDDLPASDPANPRIGEVKPREIRRYIRLLVDAGVMKRSIPVSEVVTGQFVAVANDFDRGAFEAWAKAMR
;
A
#
# COMPACT_ATOMS: atom_id res chain seq x y z
N MET A 1 8.76 -10.11 -21.64
CA MET A 1 8.92 -9.17 -20.49
C MET A 1 10.40 -9.14 -20.13
N VAL A 2 10.97 -7.95 -19.90
CA VAL A 2 12.38 -7.77 -19.52
C VAL A 2 12.46 -6.98 -18.23
N THR A 3 13.42 -7.30 -17.38
CA THR A 3 13.70 -6.55 -16.16
C THR A 3 14.59 -5.36 -16.50
N VAL A 4 14.15 -4.15 -16.16
CA VAL A 4 14.87 -2.89 -16.47
C VAL A 4 15.31 -2.13 -15.21
N GLY A 5 15.21 -2.74 -14.04
CA GLY A 5 15.47 -2.09 -12.76
C GLY A 5 14.26 -1.32 -12.23
N MET A 6 14.51 -0.47 -11.26
CA MET A 6 13.49 0.34 -10.55
C MET A 6 13.87 1.83 -10.61
N ASN A 7 12.96 2.68 -10.16
CA ASN A 7 13.17 4.12 -10.07
C ASN A 7 13.68 4.74 -11.40
N GLN A 8 14.77 5.51 -11.35
CA GLN A 8 15.32 6.21 -12.51
C GLN A 8 15.69 5.26 -13.66
N GLN A 9 16.25 4.09 -13.37
CA GLN A 9 16.63 3.12 -14.40
C GLN A 9 15.43 2.65 -15.24
N ALA A 10 14.28 2.43 -14.60
CA ALA A 10 13.05 2.07 -15.32
C ALA A 10 12.58 3.23 -16.21
N MET A 11 12.63 4.47 -15.71
CA MET A 11 12.25 5.65 -16.48
C MET A 11 13.18 5.90 -17.67
N ASP A 12 14.49 5.71 -17.50
CA ASP A 12 15.47 5.85 -18.57
C ASP A 12 15.26 4.78 -19.66
N ALA A 13 14.89 3.55 -19.26
CA ALA A 13 14.56 2.49 -20.22
C ALA A 13 13.30 2.82 -21.04
N LEU A 14 12.29 3.46 -20.45
CA LEU A 14 11.11 3.93 -21.16
C LEU A 14 11.45 5.12 -22.06
N ALA A 15 12.14 6.11 -21.54
CA ALA A 15 12.50 7.34 -22.28
C ALA A 15 13.39 7.06 -23.50
N SER A 16 14.32 6.10 -23.36
CA SER A 16 15.19 5.67 -24.48
C SER A 16 14.51 4.73 -25.47
N GLY A 17 13.27 4.33 -25.24
CA GLY A 17 12.55 3.37 -26.10
C GLY A 17 13.04 1.92 -25.97
N LYS A 18 13.89 1.61 -24.98
CA LYS A 18 14.32 0.24 -24.68
C LYS A 18 13.15 -0.66 -24.31
N VAL A 19 12.10 -0.09 -23.70
CA VAL A 19 10.82 -0.73 -23.43
C VAL A 19 9.66 0.17 -23.85
N ALA A 20 8.58 -0.42 -24.34
CA ALA A 20 7.39 0.33 -24.76
C ALA A 20 6.45 0.69 -23.60
N ALA A 21 6.54 -0.02 -22.47
CA ALA A 21 5.74 0.21 -21.27
C ALA A 21 6.46 -0.32 -20.04
N LEU A 22 6.07 0.22 -18.88
CA LEU A 22 6.54 -0.22 -17.56
C LEU A 22 5.37 -0.79 -16.75
N GLY A 23 5.63 -1.88 -16.02
CA GLY A 23 4.74 -2.41 -14.98
C GLY A 23 5.31 -2.04 -13.62
N LEU A 24 4.87 -0.91 -13.07
CA LEU A 24 5.31 -0.38 -11.79
C LEU A 24 4.10 -0.10 -10.88
N PRO A 25 4.25 -0.17 -9.55
CA PRO A 25 3.28 0.38 -8.63
C PRO A 25 3.08 1.89 -8.87
N THR A 26 1.86 2.38 -8.71
CA THR A 26 1.51 3.79 -9.00
C THR A 26 2.38 4.77 -8.19
N TYR A 27 2.68 4.44 -6.93
CA TYR A 27 3.49 5.28 -6.06
C TYR A 27 4.93 5.51 -6.58
N GLU A 28 5.49 4.58 -7.33
CA GLU A 28 6.81 4.76 -7.95
C GLU A 28 6.80 5.76 -9.10
N LEU A 29 5.64 6.04 -9.68
CA LEU A 29 5.47 6.99 -10.77
C LEU A 29 5.26 8.43 -10.30
N VAL A 30 4.75 8.61 -9.07
CA VAL A 30 4.40 9.93 -8.52
C VAL A 30 5.54 10.93 -8.57
N PRO A 31 6.78 10.61 -8.13
CA PRO A 31 7.89 11.56 -8.20
C PRO A 31 8.22 12.02 -9.61
N PHE A 32 8.10 11.12 -10.59
CA PHE A 32 8.40 11.44 -12.00
C PHE A 32 7.31 12.29 -12.63
N ILE A 33 6.05 12.02 -12.31
CA ILE A 33 4.92 12.85 -12.76
C ILE A 33 5.03 14.25 -12.15
N ALA A 34 5.36 14.37 -10.88
CA ALA A 34 5.60 15.64 -10.20
C ALA A 34 6.78 16.41 -10.81
N ALA A 35 7.81 15.71 -11.29
CA ALA A 35 8.92 16.29 -12.04
C ALA A 35 8.60 16.62 -13.50
N GLY A 36 7.35 16.47 -13.95
CA GLY A 36 6.90 16.82 -15.29
C GLY A 36 7.00 15.71 -16.34
N ALA A 37 7.27 14.47 -15.96
CA ALA A 37 7.29 13.35 -16.90
C ALA A 37 5.90 13.14 -17.53
N LYS A 38 5.83 13.13 -18.85
CA LYS A 38 4.59 12.92 -19.60
C LYS A 38 4.32 11.42 -19.75
N LEU A 39 3.66 10.84 -18.76
CA LEU A 39 3.31 9.42 -18.70
C LEU A 39 1.82 9.21 -18.99
N ARG A 40 1.51 8.17 -19.77
CA ARG A 40 0.14 7.68 -19.94
C ARG A 40 -0.06 6.41 -19.12
N LEU A 41 -0.95 6.46 -18.15
CA LEU A 41 -1.31 5.28 -17.35
C LEU A 41 -2.21 4.34 -18.18
N LEU A 42 -1.74 3.11 -18.37
CA LEU A 42 -2.52 2.04 -18.99
C LEU A 42 -3.28 1.30 -17.89
N ARG A 43 -4.51 1.71 -17.62
CA ARG A 43 -5.34 1.11 -16.58
C ARG A 43 -5.90 -0.22 -17.06
N ASN A 44 -5.68 -1.28 -16.29
CA ASN A 44 -6.31 -2.58 -16.48
C ASN A 44 -7.32 -2.83 -15.35
N PRO A 45 -8.66 -2.81 -15.62
CA PRO A 45 -9.68 -3.02 -14.59
C PRO A 45 -9.58 -4.38 -13.91
N THR A 46 -8.96 -5.34 -14.56
CA THR A 46 -8.73 -6.69 -14.01
C THR A 46 -7.66 -6.67 -12.92
N LEU A 47 -6.57 -5.93 -13.13
CA LEU A 47 -5.47 -5.83 -12.17
C LEU A 47 -5.82 -4.94 -10.98
N GLY A 48 -6.58 -3.87 -11.18
CA GLY A 48 -7.01 -2.97 -10.10
C GLY A 48 -7.92 -3.59 -9.03
N ARG A 49 -8.30 -4.86 -9.19
CA ARG A 49 -9.12 -5.63 -8.22
C ARG A 49 -8.35 -6.77 -7.58
N VAL A 50 -7.03 -6.71 -7.61
CA VAL A 50 -6.17 -7.78 -7.07
C VAL A 50 -5.45 -7.23 -5.86
N ALA A 51 -5.64 -7.87 -4.70
CA ALA A 51 -4.85 -7.58 -3.51
C ALA A 51 -3.37 -7.87 -3.81
N ASN A 52 -2.55 -6.85 -3.77
CA ASN A 52 -1.18 -6.88 -4.28
C ASN A 52 -0.15 -6.64 -3.16
N ILE A 53 -0.50 -5.86 -2.16
CA ILE A 53 0.40 -5.51 -1.05
C ILE A 53 -0.25 -5.96 0.25
N GLY A 54 0.55 -6.56 1.12
CA GLY A 54 0.12 -7.01 2.44
C GLY A 54 1.30 -7.18 3.38
N TYR A 55 1.00 -7.35 4.64
CA TYR A 55 1.99 -7.71 5.65
C TYR A 55 2.04 -9.23 5.77
N ALA A 56 3.24 -9.78 5.82
CA ALA A 56 3.46 -11.21 5.99
C ALA A 56 4.12 -11.49 7.34
N ALA A 57 3.72 -12.58 7.97
CA ALA A 57 4.37 -13.11 9.17
C ALA A 57 4.48 -14.64 9.05
N ALA A 58 5.54 -15.20 9.61
CA ALA A 58 5.66 -16.65 9.65
C ALA A 58 4.56 -17.27 10.52
N PRO A 59 4.03 -18.46 10.17
CA PRO A 59 2.99 -19.12 10.97
C PRO A 59 3.37 -19.30 12.44
N SER A 60 4.62 -19.57 12.74
CA SER A 60 5.13 -19.66 14.11
C SER A 60 5.04 -18.34 14.88
N VAL A 61 5.25 -17.19 14.21
CA VAL A 61 5.09 -15.86 14.82
C VAL A 61 3.62 -15.54 15.04
N ILE A 62 2.76 -15.92 14.09
CA ILE A 62 1.30 -15.76 14.20
C ILE A 62 0.78 -16.52 15.42
N ALA A 63 1.26 -17.74 15.63
CA ALA A 63 0.86 -18.56 16.79
C ALA A 63 1.46 -18.05 18.11
N ALA A 64 2.73 -17.64 18.11
CA ALA A 64 3.44 -17.26 19.34
C ALA A 64 3.15 -15.83 19.83
N LYS A 65 2.77 -14.89 18.93
CA LYS A 65 2.65 -13.46 19.24
C LYS A 65 1.37 -12.82 18.68
N PRO A 66 0.19 -13.44 18.87
CA PRO A 66 -1.06 -12.92 18.27
C PRO A 66 -1.41 -11.51 18.73
N ASP A 67 -1.20 -11.19 20.01
CA ASP A 67 -1.49 -9.86 20.57
C ASP A 67 -0.59 -8.77 19.98
N ALA A 68 0.69 -9.08 19.78
CA ALA A 68 1.62 -8.13 19.17
C ALA A 68 1.24 -7.86 17.70
N LEU A 69 0.85 -8.89 16.95
CA LEU A 69 0.38 -8.75 15.59
C LEU A 69 -0.95 -8.00 15.51
N GLY A 70 -1.85 -8.21 16.48
CA GLY A 70 -3.08 -7.44 16.59
C GLY A 70 -2.83 -5.95 16.80
N ARG A 71 -1.93 -5.60 17.74
CA ARG A 71 -1.51 -4.19 17.97
C ARG A 71 -0.81 -3.59 16.76
N PHE A 72 0.07 -4.33 16.10
CA PHE A 72 0.72 -3.92 14.86
C PHE A 72 -0.31 -3.63 13.76
N SER A 73 -1.26 -4.55 13.54
CA SER A 73 -2.31 -4.39 12.54
C SER A 73 -3.17 -3.15 12.81
N ARG A 74 -3.50 -2.88 14.08
CA ARG A 74 -4.22 -1.65 14.49
C ARG A 74 -3.39 -0.39 14.23
N ALA A 75 -2.09 -0.42 14.49
CA ALA A 75 -1.21 0.70 14.19
C ALA A 75 -1.17 1.02 12.70
N ILE A 76 -1.12 -0.01 11.84
CA ILE A 76 -1.18 0.15 10.38
C ILE A 76 -2.50 0.77 9.93
N VAL A 77 -3.64 0.30 10.47
CA VAL A 77 -4.96 0.88 10.17
C VAL A 77 -5.00 2.36 10.56
N LYS A 78 -4.52 2.71 11.75
CA LYS A 78 -4.46 4.10 12.22
C LYS A 78 -3.52 4.95 11.38
N ALA A 79 -2.36 4.43 10.98
CA ALA A 79 -1.43 5.14 10.11
C ALA A 79 -2.06 5.45 8.74
N SER A 80 -2.76 4.47 8.13
CA SER A 80 -3.48 4.68 6.86
C SER A 80 -4.57 5.75 6.99
N LEU A 81 -5.29 5.77 8.11
CA LEU A 81 -6.29 6.79 8.39
C LEU A 81 -5.66 8.17 8.66
N LEU A 82 -4.52 8.22 9.36
CA LEU A 82 -3.80 9.48 9.58
C LEU A 82 -3.36 10.09 8.24
N ILE A 83 -2.80 9.29 7.34
CA ILE A 83 -2.46 9.74 5.98
C ILE A 83 -3.69 10.32 5.28
N ARG A 84 -4.85 9.68 5.42
CA ARG A 84 -6.09 10.12 4.79
C ARG A 84 -6.62 11.43 5.38
N TYR A 85 -6.59 11.58 6.70
CA TYR A 85 -7.20 12.72 7.39
C TYR A 85 -6.26 13.93 7.52
N ASN A 86 -4.94 13.67 7.62
CA ASN A 86 -3.93 14.70 7.77
C ASN A 86 -2.57 14.24 7.21
N PRO A 87 -2.38 14.29 5.88
CA PRO A 87 -1.15 13.86 5.24
C PRO A 87 0.09 14.62 5.73
N THR A 88 -0.06 15.89 6.12
CA THR A 88 1.04 16.71 6.66
C THR A 88 1.51 16.17 8.02
N ALA A 89 0.60 15.91 8.94
CA ALA A 89 0.95 15.31 10.24
C ALA A 89 1.53 13.90 10.06
N ALA A 90 0.99 13.11 9.13
CA ALA A 90 1.53 11.79 8.79
C ALA A 90 2.97 11.88 8.26
N ALA A 91 3.24 12.84 7.37
CA ALA A 91 4.58 13.08 6.82
C ALA A 91 5.56 13.48 7.92
N ARG A 92 5.18 14.38 8.81
CA ARG A 92 5.98 14.80 9.95
C ARG A 92 6.29 13.63 10.89
N ALA A 93 5.28 12.82 11.24
CA ALA A 93 5.45 11.63 12.06
C ALA A 93 6.40 10.61 11.40
N PHE A 94 6.26 10.40 10.09
CA PHE A 94 7.15 9.52 9.32
C PHE A 94 8.60 10.00 9.34
N LEU A 95 8.85 11.28 9.05
CA LEU A 95 10.19 11.86 9.05
C LEU A 95 10.82 11.85 10.44
N THR A 96 10.02 12.14 11.48
CA THR A 96 10.47 12.04 12.89
C THR A 96 10.88 10.61 13.23
N ALA A 97 10.10 9.62 12.82
CA ALA A 97 10.40 8.21 13.08
C ALA A 97 11.67 7.72 12.36
N LYS A 98 12.05 8.33 11.23
CA LYS A 98 13.33 8.05 10.57
C LYS A 98 14.53 8.47 11.39
N GLY A 99 14.40 9.45 12.28
CA GLY A 99 15.49 9.93 13.13
C GLY A 99 16.54 10.79 12.40
N GLU A 100 16.30 11.19 11.17
CA GLU A 100 17.15 12.07 10.39
C GLU A 100 16.64 13.52 10.46
N PRO A 101 17.51 14.54 10.40
CA PRO A 101 17.07 15.93 10.27
C PRO A 101 16.23 16.14 9.01
N PHE A 102 15.16 16.90 9.13
CA PHE A 102 14.28 17.25 8.00
C PHE A 102 13.80 18.70 8.07
N THR A 103 13.34 19.22 6.94
CA THR A 103 12.82 20.57 6.77
C THR A 103 11.32 20.55 6.53
N GLU A 104 10.66 21.72 6.61
CA GLU A 104 9.26 21.86 6.22
C GLU A 104 9.02 21.56 4.74
N ALA A 105 10.02 21.79 3.89
CA ALA A 105 9.95 21.41 2.47
C ALA A 105 9.88 19.87 2.31
N ASP A 106 10.62 19.12 3.13
CA ASP A 106 10.54 17.66 3.15
C ASP A 106 9.16 17.16 3.60
N VAL A 107 8.60 17.80 4.64
CA VAL A 107 7.24 17.50 5.11
C VAL A 107 6.24 17.72 3.98
N GLY A 108 6.30 18.88 3.29
CA GLY A 108 5.43 19.20 2.18
C GLY A 108 5.54 18.19 1.04
N ARG A 109 6.75 17.79 0.67
CA ARG A 109 7.01 16.79 -0.37
C ARG A 109 6.42 15.42 0.00
N ILE A 110 6.69 14.91 1.20
CA ILE A 110 6.16 13.61 1.65
C ILE A 110 4.62 13.66 1.80
N ALA A 111 4.05 14.78 2.26
CA ALA A 111 2.61 14.95 2.33
C ALA A 111 1.94 14.93 0.94
N ALA A 112 2.58 15.52 -0.06
CA ALA A 112 2.11 15.45 -1.45
C ALA A 112 2.15 14.01 -1.99
N ASP A 113 3.23 13.26 -1.72
CA ASP A 113 3.34 11.84 -2.06
C ASP A 113 2.20 11.05 -1.39
N PHE A 114 1.97 11.23 -0.09
CA PHE A 114 0.88 10.58 0.63
C PHE A 114 -0.50 10.92 0.07
N THR A 115 -0.72 12.16 -0.34
CA THR A 115 -1.97 12.59 -0.97
C THR A 115 -2.18 11.89 -2.32
N ALA A 116 -1.13 11.78 -3.12
CA ALA A 116 -1.19 11.09 -4.40
C ALA A 116 -1.46 9.57 -4.26
N TRP A 117 -1.11 8.98 -3.12
CA TRP A 117 -1.36 7.55 -2.85
C TRP A 117 -2.68 7.26 -2.14
N GLN A 118 -3.43 8.29 -1.74
CA GLN A 118 -4.65 8.09 -0.93
C GLN A 118 -5.64 7.11 -1.56
N ASP A 119 -5.78 7.13 -2.88
CA ASP A 119 -6.70 6.24 -3.59
C ASP A 119 -6.24 4.77 -3.58
N ASP A 120 -4.94 4.53 -3.38
CA ASP A 120 -4.35 3.19 -3.31
C ASP A 120 -4.31 2.64 -1.87
N LEU A 121 -4.63 3.45 -0.85
CA LEU A 121 -4.62 3.02 0.55
C LEU A 121 -5.86 2.18 0.89
N PRO A 122 -5.71 1.17 1.79
CA PRO A 122 -6.85 0.35 2.25
C PRO A 122 -8.00 1.16 2.85
N ALA A 123 -7.71 2.35 3.38
CA ALA A 123 -8.69 3.26 3.95
C ALA A 123 -9.57 3.98 2.91
N SER A 124 -9.27 3.87 1.63
CA SER A 124 -9.94 4.60 0.56
C SER A 124 -11.20 3.90 0.03
N ASP A 125 -11.40 2.61 0.29
CA ASP A 125 -12.57 1.86 -0.16
C ASP A 125 -13.79 2.10 0.77
N PRO A 126 -14.75 2.96 0.41
CA PRO A 126 -15.94 3.20 1.24
C PRO A 126 -16.86 1.98 1.34
N ALA A 127 -16.75 1.04 0.40
CA ALA A 127 -17.51 -0.21 0.43
C ALA A 127 -16.91 -1.25 1.38
N ASN A 128 -15.71 -1.00 1.91
CA ASN A 128 -15.05 -1.86 2.88
C ASN A 128 -14.71 -1.08 4.16
N PRO A 129 -15.67 -0.96 5.09
CA PRO A 129 -15.46 -0.24 6.35
C PRO A 129 -14.42 -0.90 7.27
N ARG A 130 -14.08 -2.17 7.02
CA ARG A 130 -13.07 -2.93 7.78
C ARG A 130 -11.75 -2.94 7.02
N ILE A 131 -10.90 -1.99 7.36
CA ILE A 131 -9.58 -1.83 6.72
C ILE A 131 -8.74 -3.08 6.95
N GLY A 132 -8.09 -3.56 5.89
CA GLY A 132 -7.28 -4.78 5.91
C GLY A 132 -8.07 -6.07 5.67
N GLU A 133 -9.39 -6.00 5.47
CA GLU A 133 -10.17 -7.17 5.10
C GLU A 133 -9.89 -7.57 3.64
N VAL A 134 -9.42 -8.79 3.49
CA VAL A 134 -9.13 -9.37 2.18
C VAL A 134 -10.26 -10.29 1.76
N LYS A 135 -10.84 -10.05 0.58
CA LYS A 135 -11.91 -10.89 0.03
C LYS A 135 -11.30 -12.17 -0.56
N PRO A 136 -11.66 -13.37 -0.08
CA PRO A 136 -11.07 -14.63 -0.57
C PRO A 136 -11.16 -14.83 -2.07
N ARG A 137 -12.21 -14.29 -2.72
CA ARG A 137 -12.40 -14.35 -4.18
C ARG A 137 -11.29 -13.59 -4.93
N GLU A 138 -10.79 -12.49 -4.37
CA GLU A 138 -9.75 -11.66 -4.99
C GLU A 138 -8.40 -12.37 -4.92
N ILE A 139 -8.10 -13.01 -3.79
CA ILE A 139 -6.90 -13.83 -3.65
C ILE A 139 -6.96 -15.04 -4.58
N ARG A 140 -8.09 -15.75 -4.67
CA ARG A 140 -8.24 -16.86 -5.64
C ARG A 140 -7.98 -16.42 -7.06
N ARG A 141 -8.48 -15.23 -7.43
CA ARG A 141 -8.25 -14.66 -8.76
C ARG A 141 -6.77 -14.37 -8.99
N TYR A 142 -6.10 -13.81 -7.98
CA TYR A 142 -4.67 -13.54 -8.07
C TYR A 142 -3.83 -14.81 -8.22
N ILE A 143 -4.09 -15.81 -7.38
CA ILE A 143 -3.44 -17.13 -7.49
C ILE A 143 -3.61 -17.70 -8.89
N ARG A 144 -4.84 -17.63 -9.45
CA ARG A 144 -5.09 -18.09 -10.81
C ARG A 144 -4.26 -17.33 -11.83
N LEU A 145 -4.22 -16.00 -11.76
CA LEU A 145 -3.39 -15.19 -12.66
C LEU A 145 -1.91 -15.59 -12.59
N LEU A 146 -1.38 -15.88 -11.41
CA LEU A 146 0.00 -16.31 -11.24
C LEU A 146 0.26 -17.71 -11.83
N VAL A 147 -0.71 -18.61 -11.72
CA VAL A 147 -0.64 -19.94 -12.35
C VAL A 147 -0.72 -19.82 -13.88
N ASP A 148 -1.67 -19.05 -14.40
CA ASP A 148 -1.86 -18.84 -15.84
C ASP A 148 -0.64 -18.15 -16.49
N ALA A 149 0.03 -17.27 -15.72
CA ALA A 149 1.27 -16.62 -16.13
C ALA A 149 2.52 -17.49 -15.97
N GLY A 150 2.41 -18.71 -15.47
CA GLY A 150 3.54 -19.63 -15.23
C GLY A 150 4.44 -19.22 -14.06
N VAL A 151 4.05 -18.24 -13.24
CA VAL A 151 4.79 -17.80 -12.06
C VAL A 151 4.65 -18.82 -10.92
N MET A 152 3.47 -19.41 -10.80
CA MET A 152 3.18 -20.50 -9.85
C MET A 152 2.95 -21.81 -10.62
N LYS A 153 3.52 -22.89 -10.12
CA LYS A 153 3.37 -24.24 -10.73
C LYS A 153 1.98 -24.85 -10.50
N ARG A 154 1.31 -24.46 -9.41
CA ARG A 154 -0.01 -24.97 -9.02
C ARG A 154 -0.76 -23.97 -8.18
N SER A 155 -2.08 -24.08 -8.16
CA SER A 155 -2.93 -23.33 -7.22
C SER A 155 -2.72 -23.84 -5.79
N ILE A 156 -2.85 -22.92 -4.83
CA ILE A 156 -2.82 -23.20 -3.39
C ILE A 156 -4.10 -22.68 -2.73
N PRO A 157 -4.57 -23.28 -1.63
CA PRO A 157 -5.71 -22.80 -0.88
C PRO A 157 -5.50 -21.36 -0.35
N VAL A 158 -6.54 -20.54 -0.39
CA VAL A 158 -6.46 -19.15 0.12
C VAL A 158 -6.10 -19.12 1.60
N SER A 159 -6.58 -20.07 2.39
CA SER A 159 -6.28 -20.20 3.82
C SER A 159 -4.82 -20.43 4.15
N GLU A 160 -4.02 -20.92 3.20
CA GLU A 160 -2.57 -21.08 3.36
C GLU A 160 -1.80 -19.77 3.09
N VAL A 161 -2.47 -18.78 2.46
CA VAL A 161 -1.84 -17.52 2.02
C VAL A 161 -2.26 -16.35 2.87
N VAL A 162 -3.52 -16.31 3.33
CA VAL A 162 -4.11 -15.14 4.00
C VAL A 162 -4.87 -15.56 5.25
N THR A 163 -4.67 -14.82 6.32
CA THR A 163 -5.49 -14.89 7.52
C THR A 163 -6.21 -13.56 7.78
N GLY A 164 -7.48 -13.61 8.13
CA GLY A 164 -8.27 -12.44 8.53
C GLY A 164 -8.37 -12.26 10.06
N GLN A 165 -7.68 -13.09 10.85
CA GLN A 165 -7.86 -13.14 12.31
C GLN A 165 -7.56 -11.81 13.03
N PHE A 166 -6.73 -10.95 12.45
CA PHE A 166 -6.36 -9.66 13.04
C PHE A 166 -7.27 -8.50 12.60
N VAL A 167 -8.16 -8.70 11.62
CA VAL A 167 -8.99 -7.63 11.07
C VAL A 167 -9.92 -7.02 12.12
N ALA A 168 -10.53 -7.85 12.97
CA ALA A 168 -11.43 -7.36 14.04
C ALA A 168 -10.68 -6.46 15.01
N VAL A 169 -9.59 -6.94 15.59
CA VAL A 169 -8.78 -6.19 16.56
C VAL A 169 -8.11 -4.96 15.93
N ALA A 170 -7.75 -5.02 14.67
CA ALA A 170 -7.17 -3.88 13.95
C ALA A 170 -8.15 -2.72 13.79
N ASN A 171 -9.44 -3.00 13.69
CA ASN A 171 -10.51 -2.01 13.52
C ASN A 171 -11.27 -1.68 14.81
N ASP A 172 -10.87 -2.26 15.94
CA ASP A 172 -11.52 -2.06 17.25
C ASP A 172 -10.99 -0.79 17.94
N PHE A 173 -11.49 0.37 17.49
CA PHE A 173 -11.27 1.69 18.11
C PHE A 173 -12.32 2.69 17.63
N ASP A 174 -12.52 3.76 18.40
CA ASP A 174 -13.39 4.86 18.01
C ASP A 174 -12.78 5.64 16.84
N ARG A 175 -13.34 5.42 15.64
CA ARG A 175 -12.89 6.09 14.41
C ARG A 175 -13.20 7.58 14.40
N GLY A 176 -14.33 7.99 14.98
CA GLY A 176 -14.72 9.39 15.05
C GLY A 176 -13.78 10.20 15.93
N ALA A 177 -13.48 9.67 17.12
CA ALA A 177 -12.49 10.27 18.00
C ALA A 177 -11.10 10.31 17.38
N PHE A 178 -10.70 9.23 16.67
CA PHE A 178 -9.42 9.20 15.97
C PHE A 178 -9.35 10.21 14.83
N GLU A 179 -10.41 10.36 14.05
CA GLU A 179 -10.48 11.35 12.96
C GLU A 179 -10.36 12.78 13.50
N ALA A 180 -11.11 13.11 14.57
CA ALA A 180 -11.03 14.42 15.21
C ALA A 180 -9.61 14.71 15.71
N TRP A 181 -8.98 13.73 16.38
CA TRP A 181 -7.61 13.83 16.83
C TRP A 181 -6.62 14.02 15.67
N ALA A 182 -6.73 13.22 14.61
CA ALA A 182 -5.85 13.29 13.44
C ALA A 182 -5.94 14.65 12.73
N LYS A 183 -7.14 15.20 12.58
CA LYS A 183 -7.35 16.52 11.97
C LYS A 183 -6.82 17.68 12.83
N ALA A 184 -6.76 17.50 14.17
CA ALA A 184 -6.25 18.50 15.10
C ALA A 184 -4.72 18.48 15.25
N MET A 185 -4.01 17.44 14.75
CA MET A 185 -2.56 17.36 14.79
C MET A 185 -1.92 18.48 13.95
N ARG A 186 -0.82 19.07 14.49
CA ARG A 186 -0.03 20.12 13.82
C ARG A 186 1.27 19.55 13.28
#